data_42c2a599a2722ec03beb0fa7b514f66a
#
_entry.id   42c2a599a2722ec03beb0fa7b514f66a
#
_cell.length_a   1.000
_cell.length_b   1.000
_cell.length_c   1.000
_cell.angle_alpha   90.00
_cell.angle_beta   90.00
_cell.angle_gamma   90.00
#
_symmetry.space_group_name_H-M   'P 1'
#
loop_
_entity.id
_entity.type
_entity.pdbx_description
1 polymer ?
#
loop_
_entity_poly.entity_id
_entity_poly.type
_entity_poly.pdbx_seq_one_letter_code
_entity_poly.pdbx_strand_id
1 'polypeptide(L)'
;MNRRHFLGGVTTGAVALALWQFAPEPAQAAYPFALSDAEWKKRLSPWGYKVLRSQATEYPGSSPLNDEHRAGIFSCAGCDQKLFSSKTKFDSGTGWPSFYAPLPKAIGTSRDGMLGFTRTEVHCARCGGHLGHVFDDGPKPTGKRYCMNGVAMKFSPA
;
A
#
# COMPACT_ATOMS: atom_id res chain seq x y z
N MET A 1 64.62 4.03 -56.80
CA MET A 1 64.03 2.70 -56.51
C MET A 1 64.07 2.50 -55.03
N ASN A 2 63.01 2.84 -54.30
CA ASN A 2 62.92 2.60 -52.87
C ASN A 2 61.49 2.12 -52.53
N ARG A 3 61.41 0.87 -52.13
CA ARG A 3 60.17 0.20 -51.61
C ARG A 3 59.96 0.64 -50.17
N ARG A 4 58.85 1.30 -49.89
CA ARG A 4 58.41 1.56 -48.53
C ARG A 4 57.30 0.57 -48.19
N HIS A 5 57.59 -0.30 -47.25
CA HIS A 5 56.63 -1.20 -46.66
C HIS A 5 55.64 -0.41 -45.72
N PHE A 6 54.37 -0.48 -45.98
CA PHE A 6 53.33 0.05 -45.11
C PHE A 6 52.87 -1.06 -44.16
N LEU A 7 53.25 -0.97 -42.92
CA LEU A 7 52.77 -1.85 -41.86
C LEU A 7 51.41 -1.33 -41.42
N GLY A 8 50.35 -2.08 -41.72
CA GLY A 8 48.98 -1.82 -41.25
C GLY A 8 48.86 -2.27 -39.80
N GLY A 9 48.66 -1.29 -38.90
CA GLY A 9 48.29 -1.58 -37.52
C GLY A 9 46.83 -1.98 -37.40
N VAL A 10 46.58 -3.20 -36.91
CA VAL A 10 45.27 -3.68 -36.55
C VAL A 10 44.96 -3.16 -35.12
N THR A 11 44.10 -2.17 -35.03
CA THR A 11 43.59 -1.72 -33.74
C THR A 11 42.43 -2.65 -33.32
N THR A 12 42.72 -3.53 -32.39
CA THR A 12 41.72 -4.35 -31.69
C THR A 12 40.90 -3.43 -30.80
N GLY A 13 39.70 -3.08 -31.27
CA GLY A 13 38.71 -2.38 -30.46
C GLY A 13 38.18 -3.31 -29.37
N ALA A 14 38.52 -3.06 -28.12
CA ALA A 14 37.90 -3.72 -26.97
C ALA A 14 36.47 -3.23 -26.81
N VAL A 15 35.52 -4.08 -27.14
CA VAL A 15 34.08 -3.86 -26.83
C VAL A 15 33.95 -4.08 -25.33
N ALA A 16 33.89 -2.99 -24.58
CA ALA A 16 33.50 -3.04 -23.16
C ALA A 16 32.01 -3.35 -23.09
N LEU A 17 31.65 -4.61 -22.86
CA LEU A 17 30.32 -5.01 -22.44
C LEU A 17 30.07 -4.41 -21.07
N ALA A 18 29.30 -3.32 -21.01
CA ALA A 18 28.78 -2.75 -19.79
C ALA A 18 27.78 -3.74 -19.21
N LEU A 19 28.21 -4.55 -18.27
CA LEU A 19 27.31 -5.30 -17.39
C LEU A 19 26.55 -4.29 -16.54
N TRP A 20 25.36 -3.91 -16.96
CA TRP A 20 24.40 -3.27 -16.08
C TRP A 20 24.06 -4.28 -15.00
N GLN A 21 24.77 -4.17 -13.89
CA GLN A 21 24.38 -4.85 -12.67
C GLN A 21 23.05 -4.25 -12.27
N PHE A 22 22.01 -5.08 -12.31
CA PHE A 22 20.75 -4.79 -11.66
C PHE A 22 21.07 -4.58 -10.18
N ALA A 23 21.19 -3.32 -9.76
CA ALA A 23 21.20 -3.02 -8.35
C ALA A 23 19.88 -3.58 -7.78
N PRO A 24 19.91 -4.40 -6.72
CA PRO A 24 18.68 -4.82 -6.08
C PRO A 24 17.94 -3.54 -5.67
N GLU A 25 16.67 -3.42 -6.07
CA GLU A 25 15.82 -2.37 -5.55
C GLU A 25 15.97 -2.32 -4.02
N PRO A 26 16.05 -1.11 -3.42
CA PRO A 26 16.15 -1.01 -1.97
C PRO A 26 15.02 -1.82 -1.36
N ALA A 27 15.39 -2.85 -0.59
CA ALA A 27 14.44 -3.75 0.04
C ALA A 27 13.39 -2.91 0.75
N GLN A 28 12.18 -2.90 0.21
CA GLN A 28 11.02 -2.29 0.84
C GLN A 28 10.99 -2.84 2.27
N ALA A 29 11.02 -1.95 3.27
CA ALA A 29 11.17 -2.32 4.68
C ALA A 29 10.32 -3.54 4.98
N ALA A 30 10.97 -4.67 5.32
CA ALA A 30 10.31 -5.96 5.38
C ALA A 30 9.26 -5.91 6.48
N TYR A 31 7.98 -5.88 6.11
CA TYR A 31 6.89 -5.98 7.07
C TYR A 31 6.92 -7.34 7.76
N PRO A 32 6.53 -7.43 9.03
CA PRO A 32 6.54 -8.69 9.79
C PRO A 32 5.74 -9.83 9.15
N PHE A 33 4.79 -9.50 8.27
CA PHE A 33 3.99 -10.46 7.51
C PHE A 33 4.12 -10.16 6.02
N ALA A 34 4.81 -11.03 5.31
CA ALA A 34 5.02 -10.93 3.88
C ALA A 34 4.66 -12.26 3.20
N LEU A 35 4.04 -12.17 2.04
CA LEU A 35 3.70 -13.30 1.17
C LEU A 35 4.18 -12.98 -0.24
N SER A 36 4.39 -14.00 -1.06
CA SER A 36 4.60 -13.84 -2.49
C SER A 36 3.35 -13.28 -3.17
N ASP A 37 3.51 -12.71 -4.35
CA ASP A 37 2.40 -12.17 -5.13
C ASP A 37 1.31 -13.23 -5.42
N ALA A 38 1.74 -14.44 -5.74
CA ALA A 38 0.83 -15.56 -6.00
C ALA A 38 0.03 -15.97 -4.74
N GLU A 39 0.64 -15.92 -3.56
CA GLU A 39 -0.05 -16.21 -2.29
C GLU A 39 -1.03 -15.10 -1.92
N TRP A 40 -0.67 -13.83 -2.15
CA TRP A 40 -1.60 -12.71 -1.97
C TRP A 40 -2.83 -12.85 -2.87
N LYS A 41 -2.65 -13.20 -4.15
CA LYS A 41 -3.75 -13.43 -5.10
C LYS A 41 -4.66 -14.59 -4.70
N LYS A 42 -4.12 -15.63 -4.07
CA LYS A 42 -4.92 -16.76 -3.55
C LYS A 42 -5.68 -16.38 -2.28
N ARG A 43 -5.10 -15.51 -1.44
CA ARG A 43 -5.65 -15.14 -0.13
C ARG A 43 -6.74 -14.08 -0.22
N LEU A 44 -6.63 -13.16 -1.16
CA LEU A 44 -7.49 -11.98 -1.28
C LEU A 44 -8.51 -12.16 -2.42
N SER A 45 -9.65 -11.49 -2.30
CA SER A 45 -10.51 -11.29 -3.46
C SER A 45 -9.78 -10.45 -4.52
N PRO A 46 -10.18 -10.53 -5.80
CA PRO A 46 -9.53 -9.72 -6.85
C PRO A 46 -9.50 -8.21 -6.53
N TRP A 47 -10.58 -7.68 -5.95
CA TRP A 47 -10.67 -6.28 -5.55
C TRP A 47 -9.84 -6.00 -4.28
N GLY A 48 -9.89 -6.89 -3.29
CA GLY A 48 -9.05 -6.81 -2.09
C GLY A 48 -7.56 -6.81 -2.42
N TYR A 49 -7.14 -7.61 -3.41
CA TYR A 49 -5.77 -7.59 -3.91
C TYR A 49 -5.41 -6.24 -4.55
N LYS A 50 -6.27 -5.72 -5.44
CA LYS A 50 -6.03 -4.41 -6.08
C LYS A 50 -5.89 -3.29 -5.06
N VAL A 51 -6.72 -3.27 -4.02
CA VAL A 51 -6.65 -2.26 -2.97
C VAL A 51 -5.41 -2.47 -2.11
N LEU A 52 -5.27 -3.62 -1.47
CA LEU A 52 -4.20 -3.86 -0.49
C LEU A 52 -2.78 -3.90 -1.10
N ARG A 53 -2.64 -4.31 -2.38
CA ARG A 53 -1.32 -4.53 -3.01
C ARG A 53 -1.00 -3.60 -4.18
N SER A 54 -2.01 -2.91 -4.74
CA SER A 54 -1.83 -2.00 -5.88
C SER A 54 -2.42 -0.61 -5.62
N GLN A 55 -2.74 -0.27 -4.37
CA GLN A 55 -3.22 1.04 -3.92
C GLN A 55 -4.47 1.55 -4.66
N ALA A 56 -5.31 0.62 -5.14
CA ALA A 56 -6.60 0.98 -5.73
C ALA A 56 -7.57 1.50 -4.65
N THR A 57 -8.60 2.21 -5.09
CA THR A 57 -9.69 2.69 -4.23
C THR A 57 -10.99 2.04 -4.69
N GLU A 58 -11.77 1.47 -3.76
CA GLU A 58 -13.11 0.96 -4.04
C GLU A 58 -14.08 2.11 -4.34
N TYR A 59 -15.21 1.81 -5.00
CA TYR A 59 -16.23 2.82 -5.26
C TYR A 59 -16.89 3.30 -3.95
N PRO A 60 -17.26 4.59 -3.85
CA PRO A 60 -17.99 5.10 -2.68
C PRO A 60 -19.32 4.35 -2.54
N GLY A 61 -19.68 4.01 -1.32
CA GLY A 61 -20.92 3.27 -1.00
C GLY A 61 -20.89 1.77 -1.35
N SER A 62 -19.81 1.24 -1.89
CA SER A 62 -19.76 -0.17 -2.32
C SER A 62 -19.53 -1.16 -1.18
N SER A 63 -19.01 -0.71 -0.05
CA SER A 63 -18.70 -1.60 1.06
C SER A 63 -19.87 -1.77 2.04
N PRO A 64 -20.27 -3.01 2.37
CA PRO A 64 -21.25 -3.25 3.45
C PRO A 64 -20.74 -2.81 4.83
N LEU A 65 -19.42 -2.57 4.99
CA LEU A 65 -18.86 -2.06 6.25
C LEU A 65 -19.21 -0.59 6.52
N ASN A 66 -19.78 0.14 5.55
CA ASN A 66 -20.36 1.46 5.81
C ASN A 66 -21.47 1.37 6.85
N ASP A 67 -22.35 0.39 6.70
CA ASP A 67 -23.54 0.19 7.53
C ASP A 67 -23.28 -0.76 8.72
N GLU A 68 -22.04 -1.14 8.97
CA GLU A 68 -21.67 -1.98 10.12
C GLU A 68 -21.56 -1.13 11.39
N HIS A 69 -22.53 -1.25 12.29
CA HIS A 69 -22.65 -0.47 13.53
C HIS A 69 -22.52 -1.31 14.81
N ARG A 70 -22.42 -2.63 14.68
CA ARG A 70 -22.28 -3.51 15.85
C ARG A 70 -20.95 -3.26 16.58
N ALA A 71 -20.93 -3.57 17.89
CA ALA A 71 -19.69 -3.59 18.65
C ALA A 71 -18.74 -4.65 18.09
N GLY A 72 -17.47 -4.30 17.86
CA GLY A 72 -16.49 -5.23 17.31
C GLY A 72 -15.20 -4.57 16.82
N ILE A 73 -14.42 -5.36 16.09
CA ILE A 73 -13.10 -5.00 15.59
C ILE A 73 -13.06 -5.13 14.07
N PHE A 74 -12.48 -4.12 13.43
CA PHE A 74 -12.12 -4.13 12.02
C PHE A 74 -10.66 -4.54 11.88
N SER A 75 -10.40 -5.62 11.18
CA SER A 75 -9.07 -6.21 10.99
C SER A 75 -8.66 -6.17 9.52
N CYS A 76 -7.36 -6.18 9.23
CA CYS A 76 -6.82 -6.23 7.88
C CYS A 76 -7.28 -7.50 7.15
N ALA A 77 -7.86 -7.36 5.97
CA ALA A 77 -8.29 -8.51 5.17
C ALA A 77 -7.11 -9.38 4.73
N GLY A 78 -5.91 -8.80 4.65
CA GLY A 78 -4.70 -9.50 4.22
C GLY A 78 -4.03 -10.34 5.31
N CYS A 79 -3.92 -9.82 6.55
CA CYS A 79 -3.09 -10.45 7.58
C CYS A 79 -3.75 -10.56 8.95
N ASP A 80 -5.03 -10.23 9.06
CA ASP A 80 -5.85 -10.29 10.28
C ASP A 80 -5.35 -9.37 11.43
N GLN A 81 -4.45 -8.41 11.14
CA GLN A 81 -4.05 -7.37 12.10
C GLN A 81 -5.29 -6.56 12.52
N LYS A 82 -5.54 -6.45 13.80
CA LYS A 82 -6.61 -5.58 14.35
C LYS A 82 -6.25 -4.13 14.06
N LEU A 83 -7.13 -3.38 13.39
CA LEU A 83 -6.87 -2.03 12.90
C LEU A 83 -7.66 -0.96 13.63
N PHE A 84 -8.97 -1.14 13.72
CA PHE A 84 -9.89 -0.15 14.30
C PHE A 84 -10.93 -0.84 15.18
N SER A 85 -11.40 -0.09 16.18
CA SER A 85 -12.55 -0.47 17.00
C SER A 85 -13.82 0.19 16.46
N SER A 86 -14.95 -0.48 16.51
CA SER A 86 -16.26 0.11 16.24
C SER A 86 -16.55 1.36 17.08
N LYS A 87 -15.93 1.48 18.26
CA LYS A 87 -16.04 2.65 19.14
C LYS A 87 -15.52 3.94 18.50
N THR A 88 -14.63 3.84 17.53
CA THR A 88 -14.06 5.00 16.83
C THR A 88 -14.64 5.21 15.44
N LYS A 89 -15.58 4.33 15.01
CA LYS A 89 -16.25 4.45 13.72
C LYS A 89 -17.30 5.57 13.77
N PHE A 90 -17.41 6.31 12.67
CA PHE A 90 -18.45 7.32 12.48
C PHE A 90 -18.86 7.39 11.00
N ASP A 91 -20.06 7.91 10.74
CA ASP A 91 -20.49 8.20 9.37
C ASP A 91 -19.93 9.56 8.93
N SER A 92 -19.06 9.52 7.93
CA SER A 92 -18.46 10.72 7.35
C SER A 92 -19.23 11.27 6.15
N GLY A 93 -20.25 10.56 5.66
CA GLY A 93 -20.99 10.92 4.45
C GLY A 93 -20.16 10.75 3.15
N THR A 94 -18.93 10.24 3.23
CA THR A 94 -18.05 10.12 2.04
C THR A 94 -18.26 8.83 1.25
N GLY A 95 -18.94 7.85 1.83
CA GLY A 95 -19.21 6.54 1.21
C GLY A 95 -18.14 5.48 1.51
N TRP A 96 -17.22 5.75 2.40
CA TRP A 96 -16.23 4.79 2.89
C TRP A 96 -16.28 4.67 4.42
N PRO A 97 -16.00 3.47 4.98
CA PRO A 97 -15.87 3.29 6.42
C PRO A 97 -14.86 4.27 7.01
N SER A 98 -15.30 5.07 7.97
CA SER A 98 -14.49 6.15 8.55
C SER A 98 -14.34 5.99 10.05
N PHE A 99 -13.13 6.29 10.55
CA PHE A 99 -12.76 6.18 11.96
C PHE A 99 -12.01 7.43 12.40
N TYR A 100 -12.19 7.86 13.66
CA TYR A 100 -11.42 8.99 14.18
C TYR A 100 -10.09 8.58 14.84
N ALA A 101 -9.88 7.29 15.15
CA ALA A 101 -8.63 6.79 15.71
C ALA A 101 -8.43 5.30 15.39
N PRO A 102 -7.19 4.86 15.06
CA PRO A 102 -6.83 3.45 14.95
C PRO A 102 -6.54 2.84 16.33
N LEU A 103 -6.41 1.52 16.38
CA LEU A 103 -5.83 0.83 17.53
C LEU A 103 -4.32 1.12 17.64
N PRO A 104 -3.73 1.06 18.84
CA PRO A 104 -2.30 1.31 19.03
C PRO A 104 -1.42 0.42 18.15
N LYS A 105 -0.43 1.02 17.46
CA LYS A 105 0.54 0.32 16.59
C LYS A 105 -0.08 -0.51 15.45
N ALA A 106 -1.33 -0.24 15.10
CA ALA A 106 -2.07 -1.02 14.11
C ALA A 106 -1.75 -0.62 12.66
N ILE A 107 -1.43 0.62 12.44
CA ILE A 107 -1.21 1.22 11.13
C ILE A 107 0.15 1.94 11.04
N GLY A 108 0.64 2.10 9.81
CA GLY A 108 1.65 3.07 9.42
C GLY A 108 1.05 4.10 8.46
N THR A 109 1.80 5.19 8.24
CA THR A 109 1.43 6.22 7.27
C THR A 109 2.62 6.57 6.38
N SER A 110 2.35 6.94 5.14
CA SER A 110 3.32 7.43 4.17
C SER A 110 2.73 8.60 3.37
N ARG A 111 3.61 9.38 2.73
CA ARG A 111 3.15 10.42 1.81
C ARG A 111 2.76 9.78 0.48
N ASP A 112 1.55 10.08 0.02
CA ASP A 112 1.06 9.73 -1.31
C ASP A 112 1.00 11.00 -2.15
N GLY A 113 1.90 11.09 -3.14
CA GLY A 113 2.08 12.26 -4.02
C GLY A 113 1.48 12.10 -5.41
N MET A 114 0.49 11.26 -5.61
CA MET A 114 -0.12 11.05 -6.92
C MET A 114 -0.94 12.27 -7.36
N LEU A 115 -0.76 12.71 -8.63
CA LEU A 115 -1.55 13.76 -9.29
C LEU A 115 -1.47 15.18 -8.70
N GLY A 116 -0.32 15.58 -8.14
CA GLY A 116 -0.10 16.96 -7.68
C GLY A 116 -0.77 17.33 -6.35
N PHE A 117 -1.47 16.39 -5.71
CA PHE A 117 -2.01 16.52 -4.37
C PHE A 117 -1.27 15.58 -3.42
N THR A 118 -0.73 16.13 -2.34
CA THR A 118 -0.11 15.32 -1.28
C THR A 118 -1.20 14.84 -0.33
N ARG A 119 -1.39 13.52 -0.26
CA ARG A 119 -2.26 12.87 0.72
C ARG A 119 -1.41 12.06 1.69
N THR A 120 -1.97 11.74 2.84
CA THR A 120 -1.34 10.80 3.78
C THR A 120 -2.00 9.44 3.64
N GLU A 121 -1.27 8.51 3.04
CA GLU A 121 -1.68 7.11 2.96
C GLU A 121 -1.71 6.48 4.34
N VAL A 122 -2.63 5.57 4.55
CA VAL A 122 -2.70 4.66 5.71
C VAL A 122 -2.53 3.23 5.22
N HIS A 123 -1.56 2.52 5.80
CA HIS A 123 -1.30 1.11 5.50
C HIS A 123 -1.24 0.26 6.77
N CYS A 124 -1.46 -1.02 6.65
CA CYS A 124 -1.36 -1.97 7.75
C CYS A 124 0.09 -2.08 8.26
N ALA A 125 0.32 -1.86 9.56
CA ALA A 125 1.66 -1.94 10.14
C ALA A 125 2.29 -3.34 10.05
N ARG A 126 1.46 -4.41 9.93
CA ARG A 126 1.93 -5.79 9.90
C ARG A 126 2.31 -6.29 8.51
N CYS A 127 1.56 -5.91 7.47
CA CYS A 127 1.78 -6.44 6.11
C CYS A 127 2.02 -5.38 5.04
N GLY A 128 1.99 -4.09 5.40
CA GLY A 128 2.16 -2.97 4.48
C GLY A 128 1.01 -2.81 3.48
N GLY A 129 -0.10 -3.54 3.66
CA GLY A 129 -1.24 -3.46 2.74
C GLY A 129 -1.90 -2.07 2.82
N HIS A 130 -2.15 -1.46 1.65
CA HIS A 130 -2.85 -0.19 1.57
C HIS A 130 -4.28 -0.30 2.14
N LEU A 131 -4.65 0.62 3.03
CA LEU A 131 -5.97 0.64 3.65
C LEU A 131 -6.81 1.82 3.16
N GLY A 132 -6.21 2.96 2.93
CA GLY A 132 -6.88 4.20 2.57
C GLY A 132 -6.04 5.42 2.91
N HIS A 133 -6.68 6.52 3.31
CA HIS A 133 -6.02 7.78 3.61
C HIS A 133 -6.54 8.40 4.91
N VAL A 134 -5.74 9.26 5.52
CA VAL A 134 -6.14 10.05 6.68
C VAL A 134 -6.19 11.54 6.32
N PHE A 135 -7.21 12.22 6.83
CA PHE A 135 -7.51 13.62 6.63
C PHE A 135 -7.68 14.33 7.98
N ASP A 136 -7.55 15.67 7.98
CA ASP A 136 -7.68 16.53 9.16
C ASP A 136 -9.07 17.16 9.33
N ASP A 137 -10.08 16.50 8.80
CA ASP A 137 -11.48 16.94 8.79
C ASP A 137 -12.41 16.01 9.59
N GLY A 138 -11.86 15.26 10.52
CA GLY A 138 -12.60 14.33 11.37
C GLY A 138 -13.16 14.98 12.64
N PRO A 139 -13.97 14.22 13.41
CA PRO A 139 -14.56 14.68 14.66
C PRO A 139 -13.56 14.70 15.81
N LYS A 140 -13.93 15.39 16.89
CA LYS A 140 -13.25 15.24 18.19
C LYS A 140 -13.31 13.77 18.64
N PRO A 141 -12.32 13.28 19.42
CA PRO A 141 -11.23 14.03 20.08
C PRO A 141 -10.00 14.27 19.21
N THR A 142 -9.83 13.59 18.06
CA THR A 142 -8.58 13.63 17.30
C THR A 142 -8.55 14.66 16.19
N GLY A 143 -9.71 15.05 15.66
CA GLY A 143 -9.80 15.87 14.45
C GLY A 143 -9.41 15.09 13.18
N LYS A 144 -9.14 13.79 13.27
CA LYS A 144 -8.71 12.95 12.15
C LYS A 144 -9.88 12.14 11.59
N ARG A 145 -9.89 11.95 10.27
CA ARG A 145 -10.75 11.02 9.56
C ARG A 145 -9.88 10.00 8.82
N TYR A 146 -9.85 8.78 9.34
CA TYR A 146 -9.26 7.62 8.67
C TYR A 146 -10.32 7.04 7.73
N CYS A 147 -10.22 7.38 6.43
CA CYS A 147 -11.14 6.99 5.38
C CYS A 147 -10.59 5.71 4.72
N MET A 148 -11.20 4.56 5.03
CA MET A 148 -10.64 3.26 4.70
C MET A 148 -11.46 2.53 3.63
N ASN A 149 -10.78 1.82 2.74
CA ASN A 149 -11.44 0.89 1.83
C ASN A 149 -12.01 -0.29 2.63
N GLY A 150 -13.31 -0.51 2.57
CA GLY A 150 -13.94 -1.59 3.32
C GLY A 150 -13.49 -2.96 2.84
N VAL A 151 -13.23 -3.14 1.55
CA VAL A 151 -12.69 -4.40 0.99
C VAL A 151 -11.30 -4.76 1.53
N ALA A 152 -10.56 -3.78 2.08
CA ALA A 152 -9.27 -3.99 2.75
C ALA A 152 -9.42 -4.50 4.19
N MET A 153 -10.65 -4.57 4.71
CA MET A 153 -10.93 -4.92 6.10
C MET A 153 -11.94 -6.08 6.21
N LYS A 154 -11.94 -6.71 7.38
CA LYS A 154 -12.94 -7.67 7.84
C LYS A 154 -13.48 -7.19 9.18
N PHE A 155 -14.77 -7.38 9.42
CA PHE A 155 -15.38 -7.11 10.71
C PHE A 155 -15.59 -8.39 11.51
N SER A 156 -15.29 -8.34 12.80
CA SER A 156 -15.59 -9.40 13.78
C SER A 156 -16.37 -8.77 14.93
N PRO A 157 -17.60 -9.22 15.21
CA PRO A 157 -18.36 -8.74 16.36
C PRO A 157 -17.67 -9.11 17.67
N ALA A 158 -17.95 -8.33 18.73
CA ALA A 158 -17.44 -8.54 20.09
C ALA A 158 -18.09 -9.73 20.76
#